data_3b28f01f551941b2ff2b107a2a2ec033
#
_entry.id   3b28f01f551941b2ff2b107a2a2ec033
#
_cell.length_a   1.000
_cell.length_b   1.000
_cell.length_c   1.000
_cell.angle_alpha   90.00
_cell.angle_beta   90.00
_cell.angle_gamma   90.00
#
_symmetry.space_group_name_H-M   'P 1'
#
loop_
_entity.id
_entity.type
_entity.pdbx_description
1 polymer ?
#
loop_
_entity_poly.entity_id
_entity_poly.type
_entity_poly.pdbx_seq_one_letter_code
_entity_poly.pdbx_strand_id
1 'polypeptide(L)'
;MSIKIFLSDVDGVLTDGGMYYTESGDEFKIFNCYDGMGMKLLQEKGYKVGIITSEDKQINRNRARKLKLDFDFHGIKDKLKFMQEFCINENLKLSEIAYIGDDINCFDLLSNVGVCACPKNAVSKIKNIPNIKLLNSSGGNGAFREFAEIYLK
;
A
#
# COMPACT_ATOMS: atom_id res chain seq x y z
N MET A 1 17.90 3.53 -10.24
CA MET A 1 17.07 2.41 -10.70
C MET A 1 15.61 2.84 -10.69
N SER A 2 14.88 2.54 -11.75
CA SER A 2 13.52 3.06 -11.90
C SER A 2 12.48 2.19 -11.18
N ILE A 3 11.51 2.83 -10.55
CA ILE A 3 10.37 2.14 -9.96
C ILE A 3 9.47 1.58 -11.07
N LYS A 4 8.99 0.38 -10.89
CA LYS A 4 8.07 -0.30 -11.80
C LYS A 4 6.74 -0.63 -11.15
N ILE A 5 6.75 -0.85 -9.84
CA ILE A 5 5.58 -1.31 -9.09
C ILE A 5 5.33 -0.38 -7.89
N PHE A 6 4.08 0.00 -7.71
CA PHE A 6 3.59 0.67 -6.50
C PHE A 6 2.72 -0.29 -5.72
N LEU A 7 3.08 -0.53 -4.47
CA LEU A 7 2.30 -1.36 -3.55
C LEU A 7 1.82 -0.53 -2.36
N SER A 8 0.64 -0.83 -1.90
CA SER A 8 0.04 -0.19 -0.72
C SER A 8 -0.47 -1.21 0.27
N ASP A 9 -0.21 -0.97 1.55
CA ASP A 9 -1.00 -1.60 2.62
C ASP A 9 -2.44 -1.08 2.54
N VAL A 10 -3.37 -1.74 3.18
CA VAL A 10 -4.79 -1.33 3.18
C VAL A 10 -5.15 -0.60 4.47
N ASP A 11 -5.16 -1.29 5.60
CA ASP A 11 -5.61 -0.70 6.86
C ASP A 11 -4.60 0.32 7.38
N GLY A 12 -5.07 1.53 7.61
CA GLY A 12 -4.23 2.65 8.05
C GLY A 12 -3.53 3.41 6.92
N VAL A 13 -3.65 2.97 5.68
CA VAL A 13 -3.09 3.64 4.49
C VAL A 13 -4.19 4.03 3.50
N LEU A 14 -4.95 3.06 3.00
CA LEU A 14 -6.11 3.31 2.14
C LEU A 14 -7.36 3.57 2.95
N THR A 15 -7.36 3.18 4.22
CA THR A 15 -8.38 3.51 5.22
C THR A 15 -7.74 4.28 6.37
N ASP A 16 -8.58 4.76 7.30
CA ASP A 16 -8.09 5.44 8.52
C ASP A 16 -7.57 4.47 9.60
N GLY A 17 -7.63 3.15 9.33
CA GLY A 17 -7.26 2.11 10.29
C GLY A 17 -8.37 1.74 11.26
N GLY A 18 -9.51 2.43 11.22
CA GLY A 18 -10.66 2.13 12.06
C GLY A 18 -11.32 0.82 11.64
N MET A 19 -11.75 0.05 12.63
CA MET A 19 -12.48 -1.19 12.42
C MET A 19 -13.94 -0.95 12.79
N TYR A 20 -14.83 -1.00 11.81
CA TYR A 20 -16.24 -0.67 11.96
C TYR A 20 -17.05 -1.96 12.09
N TYR A 21 -17.48 -2.28 13.30
CA TYR A 21 -18.28 -3.48 13.58
C TYR A 21 -19.69 -3.11 13.99
N THR A 22 -20.65 -3.95 13.61
CA THR A 22 -22.00 -3.95 14.18
C THR A 22 -22.08 -5.01 15.27
N GLU A 23 -23.21 -5.04 15.99
CA GLU A 23 -23.45 -6.03 17.03
C GLU A 23 -23.42 -7.46 16.50
N SER A 24 -23.76 -7.68 15.22
CA SER A 24 -23.70 -8.97 14.54
C SER A 24 -22.29 -9.34 14.06
N GLY A 25 -21.31 -8.42 14.20
CA GLY A 25 -19.93 -8.65 13.79
C GLY A 25 -19.62 -8.22 12.37
N ASP A 26 -20.56 -7.64 11.66
CA ASP A 26 -20.32 -7.09 10.31
C ASP A 26 -19.32 -5.95 10.37
N GLU A 27 -18.49 -5.83 9.35
CA GLU A 27 -17.56 -4.69 9.23
C GLU A 27 -17.70 -4.02 7.87
N PHE A 28 -17.36 -2.75 7.83
CA PHE A 28 -17.19 -2.01 6.58
C PHE A 28 -15.94 -1.15 6.67
N LYS A 29 -15.44 -0.69 5.52
CA LYS A 29 -14.26 0.19 5.42
C LYS A 29 -14.60 1.36 4.53
N ILE A 30 -14.03 2.52 4.87
CA ILE A 30 -14.16 3.74 4.08
C ILE A 30 -12.87 3.93 3.30
N PHE A 31 -12.96 3.88 1.98
CA PHE A 31 -11.86 4.19 1.07
C PHE A 31 -12.03 5.59 0.50
N ASN A 32 -10.93 6.19 0.08
CA ASN A 32 -10.94 7.54 -0.46
C ASN A 32 -10.81 7.51 -2.00
N CYS A 33 -11.66 8.24 -2.69
CA CYS A 33 -11.65 8.28 -4.14
C CYS A 33 -10.37 8.92 -4.72
N TYR A 34 -9.70 9.81 -4.00
CA TYR A 34 -8.44 10.40 -4.45
C TYR A 34 -7.34 9.35 -4.54
N ASP A 35 -7.31 8.41 -3.61
CA ASP A 35 -6.35 7.30 -3.64
C ASP A 35 -6.60 6.40 -4.85
N GLY A 36 -7.85 6.05 -5.11
CA GLY A 36 -8.21 5.25 -6.29
C GLY A 36 -7.83 5.94 -7.59
N MET A 37 -8.05 7.23 -7.70
CA MET A 37 -7.65 8.00 -8.87
C MET A 37 -6.12 8.04 -9.01
N GLY A 38 -5.39 8.18 -7.91
CA GLY A 38 -3.92 8.13 -7.92
C GLY A 38 -3.40 6.81 -8.47
N MET A 39 -4.01 5.71 -8.08
CA MET A 39 -3.66 4.37 -8.58
C MET A 39 -3.89 4.28 -10.08
N LYS A 40 -5.04 4.75 -10.56
CA LYS A 40 -5.37 4.76 -11.98
C LYS A 40 -4.37 5.58 -12.79
N LEU A 41 -4.04 6.78 -12.32
CA LEU A 41 -3.10 7.66 -13.01
C LEU A 41 -1.69 7.05 -13.09
N LEU A 42 -1.25 6.35 -12.03
CA LEU A 42 0.02 5.61 -12.08
C LEU A 42 -0.02 4.50 -13.13
N GLN A 43 -1.12 3.76 -13.23
CA GLN A 43 -1.28 2.72 -14.25
C GLN A 43 -1.24 3.31 -15.66
N GLU A 44 -1.88 4.45 -15.88
CA GLU A 44 -1.85 5.15 -17.16
C GLU A 44 -0.44 5.62 -17.54
N LYS A 45 0.41 5.88 -16.56
CA LYS A 45 1.83 6.19 -16.78
C LYS A 45 2.72 4.96 -16.99
N GLY A 46 2.15 3.77 -16.91
CA GLY A 46 2.88 2.52 -17.17
C GLY A 46 3.37 1.80 -15.92
N TYR A 47 3.08 2.30 -14.73
CA TYR A 47 3.40 1.58 -13.49
C TYR A 47 2.40 0.46 -13.24
N LYS A 48 2.85 -0.62 -12.61
CA LYS A 48 1.95 -1.62 -12.04
C LYS A 48 1.58 -1.20 -10.62
N VAL A 49 0.33 -1.40 -10.24
CA VAL A 49 -0.18 -0.96 -8.94
C VAL A 49 -0.94 -2.09 -8.27
N GLY A 50 -0.72 -2.27 -6.98
CA GLY A 50 -1.41 -3.29 -6.22
C GLY A 50 -1.49 -3.01 -4.74
N ILE A 51 -2.20 -3.90 -4.05
CA ILE A 51 -2.27 -3.92 -2.59
C ILE A 51 -1.57 -5.15 -2.06
N ILE A 52 -1.00 -5.03 -0.87
CA ILE A 52 -0.47 -6.15 -0.10
C ILE A 52 -0.90 -5.99 1.35
N THR A 53 -1.72 -6.91 1.84
CA THR A 53 -2.32 -6.84 3.17
C THR A 53 -2.22 -8.18 3.89
N SER A 54 -2.09 -8.14 5.20
CA SER A 54 -2.12 -9.34 6.05
C SER A 54 -3.54 -9.89 6.19
N GLU A 55 -4.54 -9.04 6.00
CA GLU A 55 -5.96 -9.43 6.09
C GLU A 55 -6.40 -10.25 4.87
N ASP A 56 -7.29 -11.20 5.10
CA ASP A 56 -7.96 -11.97 4.05
C ASP A 56 -9.45 -11.64 4.10
N LYS A 57 -9.82 -10.49 3.55
CA LYS A 57 -11.18 -9.95 3.61
C LYS A 57 -11.73 -9.69 2.20
N GLN A 58 -12.97 -10.10 1.99
CA GLN A 58 -13.65 -9.89 0.71
C GLN A 58 -13.78 -8.39 0.37
N ILE A 59 -13.91 -7.55 1.39
CA ILE A 59 -14.02 -6.10 1.20
C ILE A 59 -12.78 -5.52 0.50
N ASN A 60 -11.59 -6.02 0.83
CA ASN A 60 -10.35 -5.59 0.19
C ASN A 60 -10.28 -6.08 -1.26
N ARG A 61 -10.70 -7.32 -1.51
CA ARG A 61 -10.77 -7.88 -2.88
C ARG A 61 -11.74 -7.08 -3.75
N ASN A 62 -12.89 -6.71 -3.19
CA ASN A 62 -13.89 -5.91 -3.91
C ASN A 62 -13.31 -4.55 -4.34
N ARG A 63 -12.53 -3.92 -3.45
CA ARG A 63 -11.89 -2.63 -3.75
C ARG A 63 -10.83 -2.79 -4.85
N ALA A 64 -9.97 -3.79 -4.73
CA ALA A 64 -8.94 -4.07 -5.73
C ALA A 64 -9.55 -4.36 -7.11
N ARG A 65 -10.63 -5.13 -7.14
CA ARG A 65 -11.35 -5.45 -8.37
C ARG A 65 -11.99 -4.22 -9.00
N LYS A 66 -12.65 -3.39 -8.20
CA LYS A 66 -13.26 -2.15 -8.68
C LYS A 66 -12.23 -1.22 -9.32
N LEU A 67 -11.07 -1.11 -8.71
CA LEU A 67 -9.97 -0.26 -9.20
C LEU A 67 -9.16 -0.91 -10.31
N LYS A 68 -9.43 -2.18 -10.63
CA LYS A 68 -8.69 -2.96 -11.63
C LYS A 68 -7.19 -2.95 -11.38
N LEU A 69 -6.81 -3.18 -10.11
CA LEU A 69 -5.40 -3.22 -9.73
C LEU A 69 -4.69 -4.40 -10.37
N ASP A 70 -3.41 -4.23 -10.65
CA ASP A 70 -2.57 -5.27 -11.23
C ASP A 70 -2.29 -6.41 -10.23
N PHE A 71 -2.21 -6.07 -8.95
CA PHE A 71 -1.94 -7.06 -7.90
C PHE A 71 -2.92 -6.89 -6.74
N ASP A 72 -3.40 -8.02 -6.23
CA ASP A 72 -4.25 -8.12 -5.06
C ASP A 72 -3.68 -9.20 -4.16
N PHE A 73 -2.64 -8.84 -3.41
CA PHE A 73 -1.97 -9.75 -2.49
C PHE A 73 -2.60 -9.63 -1.10
N HIS A 74 -3.38 -10.63 -0.70
CA HIS A 74 -4.06 -10.62 0.60
C HIS A 74 -3.76 -11.90 1.38
N GLY A 75 -3.94 -11.84 2.70
CA GLY A 75 -3.59 -12.94 3.59
C GLY A 75 -2.09 -13.16 3.72
N ILE A 76 -1.29 -12.12 3.47
CA ILE A 76 0.17 -12.22 3.44
C ILE A 76 0.73 -11.88 4.83
N LYS A 77 1.20 -12.89 5.56
CA LYS A 77 1.76 -12.70 6.91
C LYS A 77 3.18 -12.16 6.88
N ASP A 78 4.03 -12.71 6.03
CA ASP A 78 5.41 -12.27 5.84
C ASP A 78 5.52 -11.55 4.49
N LYS A 79 5.30 -10.25 4.50
CA LYS A 79 5.26 -9.44 3.28
C LYS A 79 6.61 -9.39 2.59
N LEU A 80 7.71 -9.32 3.33
CA LEU A 80 9.05 -9.28 2.74
C LEU A 80 9.37 -10.57 2.00
N LYS A 81 9.17 -11.70 2.66
CA LYS A 81 9.43 -13.02 2.05
C LYS A 81 8.58 -13.22 0.81
N PHE A 82 7.30 -12.88 0.89
CA PHE A 82 6.38 -12.98 -0.26
C PHE A 82 6.90 -12.15 -1.44
N MET A 83 7.29 -10.91 -1.20
CA MET A 83 7.77 -10.02 -2.27
C MET A 83 9.15 -10.43 -2.80
N GLN A 84 10.01 -10.99 -1.97
CA GLN A 84 11.28 -11.56 -2.45
C GLN A 84 11.03 -12.71 -3.45
N GLU A 85 10.13 -13.62 -3.12
CA GLU A 85 9.77 -14.73 -4.00
C GLU A 85 9.08 -14.23 -5.28
N PHE A 86 8.17 -13.27 -5.15
CA PHE A 86 7.51 -12.65 -6.29
C PHE A 86 8.54 -12.02 -7.25
N CYS A 87 9.48 -11.27 -6.71
CA CYS A 87 10.50 -10.61 -7.52
C CYS A 87 11.39 -11.61 -8.28
N ILE A 88 11.76 -12.70 -7.62
CA ILE A 88 12.53 -13.76 -8.29
C ILE A 88 11.73 -14.35 -9.46
N ASN A 89 10.46 -14.67 -9.24
CA ASN A 89 9.61 -15.28 -10.27
C ASN A 89 9.34 -14.33 -11.44
N GLU A 90 9.27 -13.02 -11.18
CA GLU A 90 8.96 -12.01 -12.20
C GLU A 90 10.22 -11.32 -12.76
N ASN A 91 11.40 -11.77 -12.38
CA ASN A 91 12.67 -11.18 -12.80
C ASN A 91 12.74 -9.67 -12.45
N LEU A 92 12.36 -9.34 -11.22
CA LEU A 92 12.38 -7.98 -10.68
C LEU A 92 13.29 -7.91 -9.45
N LYS A 93 13.60 -6.70 -9.04
CA LYS A 93 14.35 -6.44 -7.80
C LYS A 93 13.47 -5.65 -6.84
N LEU A 94 13.65 -5.86 -5.53
CA LEU A 94 12.95 -5.06 -4.52
C LEU A 94 13.19 -3.56 -4.69
N SER A 95 14.37 -3.19 -5.20
CA SER A 95 14.70 -1.79 -5.49
C SER A 95 13.82 -1.14 -6.58
N GLU A 96 13.06 -1.94 -7.33
CA GLU A 96 12.15 -1.46 -8.36
C GLU A 96 10.71 -1.28 -7.83
N ILE A 97 10.52 -1.46 -6.52
CA ILE A 97 9.21 -1.36 -5.86
C ILE A 97 9.16 -0.11 -4.97
N ALA A 98 8.06 0.62 -5.08
CA ALA A 98 7.67 1.68 -4.14
C ALA A 98 6.54 1.14 -3.27
N TYR A 99 6.66 1.27 -1.95
CA TYR A 99 5.70 0.72 -1.01
C TYR A 99 5.34 1.73 0.07
N ILE A 100 4.06 1.80 0.41
CA ILE A 100 3.54 2.63 1.50
C ILE A 100 2.88 1.75 2.56
N GLY A 101 3.25 1.95 3.82
CA GLY A 101 2.75 1.19 4.97
C GLY A 101 2.77 2.03 6.24
N ASP A 102 2.09 1.58 7.29
CA ASP A 102 1.84 2.37 8.49
C ASP A 102 2.22 1.70 9.82
N ASP A 103 2.35 0.39 9.86
CA ASP A 103 2.52 -0.33 11.12
C ASP A 103 3.61 -1.42 11.02
N ILE A 104 3.86 -2.08 12.13
CA ILE A 104 4.96 -3.03 12.33
C ILE A 104 4.97 -4.16 11.28
N ASN A 105 3.79 -4.64 10.86
CA ASN A 105 3.69 -5.68 9.83
C ASN A 105 4.20 -5.22 8.46
N CYS A 106 4.42 -3.92 8.27
CA CYS A 106 4.99 -3.34 7.05
C CYS A 106 6.50 -3.09 7.16
N PHE A 107 7.06 -3.16 8.37
CA PHE A 107 8.43 -2.70 8.66
C PHE A 107 9.49 -3.37 7.77
N ASP A 108 9.46 -4.69 7.69
CA ASP A 108 10.51 -5.42 6.97
C ASP A 108 10.47 -5.11 5.46
N LEU A 109 9.28 -5.06 4.89
CA LEU A 109 9.15 -4.73 3.47
C LEU A 109 9.53 -3.27 3.20
N LEU A 110 9.06 -2.33 4.02
CA LEU A 110 9.41 -0.91 3.90
C LEU A 110 10.93 -0.70 3.96
N SER A 111 11.62 -1.47 4.80
CA SER A 111 13.08 -1.35 4.98
C SER A 111 13.88 -1.91 3.80
N ASN A 112 13.27 -2.64 2.88
CA ASN A 112 13.97 -3.37 1.82
C ASN A 112 13.56 -3.01 0.40
N VAL A 113 12.54 -2.16 0.23
CA VAL A 113 12.12 -1.70 -1.11
C VAL A 113 12.94 -0.50 -1.58
N GLY A 114 12.80 -0.16 -2.86
CA GLY A 114 13.53 0.96 -3.46
C GLY A 114 13.06 2.32 -2.95
N VAL A 115 11.76 2.49 -2.77
CA VAL A 115 11.17 3.72 -2.23
C VAL A 115 10.11 3.35 -1.21
N CYS A 116 10.24 3.89 0.00
CA CYS A 116 9.27 3.64 1.07
C CYS A 116 8.63 4.94 1.53
N ALA A 117 7.36 4.86 1.90
CA ALA A 117 6.59 5.99 2.41
C ALA A 117 5.66 5.54 3.53
N CYS A 118 5.23 6.48 4.36
CA CYS A 118 4.23 6.22 5.38
C CYS A 118 3.28 7.42 5.53
N PRO A 119 2.01 7.17 5.87
CA PRO A 119 1.07 8.24 6.14
C PRO A 119 1.39 8.95 7.45
N LYS A 120 0.78 10.11 7.66
CA LYS A 120 0.95 10.90 8.86
C LYS A 120 0.63 10.13 10.14
N ASN A 121 -0.33 9.21 10.08
CA ASN A 121 -0.76 8.40 11.23
C ASN A 121 0.11 7.18 11.52
N ALA A 122 1.17 6.93 10.74
CA ALA A 122 2.03 5.77 10.95
C ALA A 122 2.62 5.76 12.36
N VAL A 123 2.87 4.56 12.89
CA VAL A 123 3.49 4.41 14.20
C VAL A 123 4.95 4.87 14.16
N SER A 124 5.47 5.30 15.31
CA SER A 124 6.81 5.91 15.40
C SER A 124 7.93 5.04 14.83
N LYS A 125 7.88 3.73 15.04
CA LYS A 125 8.90 2.82 14.50
C LYS A 125 8.97 2.87 12.98
N ILE A 126 7.83 3.02 12.33
CA ILE A 126 7.76 3.14 10.87
C ILE A 126 8.32 4.50 10.42
N LYS A 127 7.94 5.57 11.12
CA LYS A 127 8.42 6.92 10.79
C LYS A 127 9.94 7.07 10.91
N ASN A 128 10.58 6.20 11.69
CA ASN A 128 12.03 6.24 11.92
C ASN A 128 12.83 5.36 10.94
N ILE A 129 12.19 4.72 9.99
CA ILE A 129 12.91 3.96 8.94
C ILE A 129 13.77 4.94 8.13
N PRO A 130 15.07 4.62 7.89
CA PRO A 130 15.91 5.49 7.09
C PRO A 130 15.36 5.74 5.68
N ASN A 131 15.38 6.98 5.25
CA ASN A 131 14.94 7.43 3.93
C ASN A 131 13.42 7.30 3.66
N ILE A 132 12.62 6.99 4.67
CA ILE A 132 11.17 6.92 4.47
C ILE A 132 10.60 8.31 4.16
N LYS A 133 9.68 8.36 3.20
CA LYS A 133 8.95 9.59 2.88
C LYS A 133 7.80 9.74 3.87
N LEU A 134 7.91 10.74 4.75
CA LEU A 134 6.84 11.09 5.68
C LEU A 134 5.81 11.94 4.96
N LEU A 135 4.61 11.39 4.75
CA LEU A 135 3.55 12.14 4.06
C LEU A 135 2.80 13.04 5.03
N ASN A 136 2.20 14.09 4.50
CA ASN A 136 1.40 15.04 5.28
C ASN A 136 -0.04 14.55 5.46
N SER A 137 -0.50 13.69 4.56
CA SER A 137 -1.85 13.13 4.56
C SER A 137 -1.92 11.87 5.42
N SER A 138 -3.05 11.70 6.09
CA SER A 138 -3.35 10.50 6.86
C SER A 138 -3.96 9.41 5.98
N GLY A 139 -3.88 8.17 6.42
CA GLY A 139 -4.56 7.04 5.78
C GLY A 139 -6.05 7.28 5.67
N GLY A 140 -6.65 6.91 4.55
CA GLY A 140 -8.05 7.17 4.26
C GLY A 140 -8.35 8.61 3.86
N ASN A 141 -7.37 9.49 3.88
CA ASN A 141 -7.50 10.91 3.54
C ASN A 141 -6.53 11.34 2.45
N GLY A 142 -6.21 10.46 1.53
CA GLY A 142 -5.37 10.78 0.39
C GLY A 142 -3.88 10.53 0.57
N ALA A 143 -3.47 9.72 1.55
CA ALA A 143 -2.06 9.42 1.75
C ALA A 143 -1.44 8.74 0.52
N PHE A 144 -2.10 7.74 -0.05
CA PHE A 144 -1.61 7.11 -1.28
C PHE A 144 -1.58 8.11 -2.43
N ARG A 145 -2.60 8.97 -2.55
CA ARG A 145 -2.62 10.00 -3.59
C ARG A 145 -1.42 10.94 -3.48
N GLU A 146 -1.10 11.39 -2.29
CA GLU A 146 0.09 12.25 -2.08
C GLU A 146 1.37 11.53 -2.52
N PHE A 147 1.51 10.26 -2.17
CA PHE A 147 2.64 9.44 -2.60
C PHE A 147 2.70 9.32 -4.13
N ALA A 148 1.58 9.02 -4.77
CA ALA A 148 1.48 8.91 -6.21
C ALA A 148 1.87 10.21 -6.92
N GLU A 149 1.45 11.36 -6.39
CA GLU A 149 1.70 12.68 -6.98
C GLU A 149 3.19 12.97 -7.21
N ILE A 150 4.07 12.39 -6.40
CA ILE A 150 5.52 12.52 -6.55
C ILE A 150 5.98 12.00 -7.93
N TYR A 151 5.28 11.02 -8.47
CA TYR A 151 5.63 10.32 -9.71
C TYR A 151 4.73 10.67 -10.89
N LEU A 152 3.71 11.47 -10.67
CA LEU A 152 2.75 11.87 -11.71
C LEU A 152 3.17 13.13 -12.48
N LYS A 153 4.23 13.77 -12.08
CA LYS A 153 4.76 15.00 -12.70
C LYS A 153 5.40 14.74 -14.05
#